data_ae56f2d92fcf7949967df7e712795a2f
#
_entry.id   ae56f2d92fcf7949967df7e712795a2f
#
_cell.length_a   1.000
_cell.length_b   1.000
_cell.length_c   1.000
_cell.angle_alpha   90.00
_cell.angle_beta   90.00
_cell.angle_gamma   90.00
#
_symmetry.space_group_name_H-M   'P 1'
#
loop_
_entity.id
_entity.type
_entity.pdbx_description
1 polymer ?
#
loop_
_entity_poly.entity_id
_entity_poly.type
_entity_poly.pdbx_seq_one_letter_code
_entity_poly.pdbx_strand_id
1 'polypeptide(L)'
;MRLIAIALAVMLAATAPAALAQSVAAPSARTASPLEQTAPRLLDLLAGRAAPDATLFTNEFLAAIPPAQIKAIVGQLAAQHGPAEAIGSIKPMGSTLGRVTIDYQKSRVTMDLRVTDEPNPRISELLITDIQPRNDSLAAIEADFRALPGAAGFGIYRLGSGKPQLVAGYNPQRQFAIGSAFKLWVLDALAADVIAKRRKWSDVVSLGRPSLPSGDMRKWPPAAPVTLHTLAVAMISDSDNTATDTLIGVVGRERIGQHLLATGHSAPALTLPFLTTLEAFALKAGPVAERDAYGAADDGTQARMLAALAPRLDANRIDPSLLSGKPNAIATIEWFASAEDLAEVLDSLRRRPDPAVMAILGVNPGLGPDSAARYARVGFKGGSEPGVLNLTWLVQSKDGSWYAVTASWNDPDREVDLQRFLGLGQRLLAQVK
;
A
#
# COMPACT_ATOMS: atom_id res chain seq x y z
N MET A 1 -18.78 56.70 -6.84
CA MET A 1 -18.65 57.50 -8.05
C MET A 1 -18.76 56.54 -9.20
N ARG A 2 -19.94 56.42 -9.79
CA ARG A 2 -20.51 57.09 -10.95
C ARG A 2 -19.56 56.89 -12.13
N LEU A 3 -19.96 56.09 -13.09
CA LEU A 3 -20.74 56.25 -14.35
C LEU A 3 -19.78 56.10 -15.53
N ILE A 4 -20.03 55.54 -16.67
CA ILE A 4 -21.15 55.77 -17.65
C ILE A 4 -21.15 54.60 -18.65
N ALA A 5 -22.36 54.17 -19.04
CA ALA A 5 -22.66 53.34 -20.20
C ALA A 5 -22.70 54.21 -21.47
N ILE A 6 -22.27 53.64 -22.60
CA ILE A 6 -22.68 54.18 -23.93
C ILE A 6 -23.07 52.98 -24.80
N ALA A 7 -24.36 52.90 -25.12
CA ALA A 7 -24.92 52.07 -26.16
C ALA A 7 -24.75 52.79 -27.52
N LEU A 8 -24.35 52.05 -28.55
CA LEU A 8 -24.47 52.52 -29.94
C LEU A 8 -25.16 51.42 -30.76
N ALA A 9 -26.42 51.67 -31.10
CA ALA A 9 -27.18 50.89 -32.05
C ALA A 9 -26.83 51.38 -33.49
N VAL A 10 -26.46 50.44 -34.36
CA VAL A 10 -26.43 50.66 -35.81
C VAL A 10 -27.29 49.59 -36.46
N MET A 11 -28.42 50.04 -37.00
CA MET A 11 -29.22 49.28 -37.98
C MET A 11 -28.47 49.22 -39.30
N LEU A 12 -28.29 48.06 -39.89
CA LEU A 12 -27.99 47.90 -41.30
C LEU A 12 -28.81 46.78 -41.93
N ALA A 13 -29.30 47.10 -43.10
CA ALA A 13 -30.30 46.41 -43.90
C ALA A 13 -29.93 44.97 -44.30
N ALA A 14 -30.96 44.16 -44.39
CA ALA A 14 -30.92 42.80 -44.88
C ALA A 14 -30.61 42.79 -46.41
N THR A 15 -29.52 42.08 -46.78
CA THR A 15 -29.38 41.51 -48.12
C THR A 15 -29.14 40.02 -47.95
N ALA A 16 -30.03 39.18 -48.44
CA ALA A 16 -29.90 37.73 -48.42
C ALA A 16 -28.76 37.30 -49.35
N PRO A 17 -27.80 36.51 -48.88
CA PRO A 17 -26.88 35.83 -49.77
C PRO A 17 -27.42 34.44 -50.11
N ALA A 18 -27.26 34.09 -51.37
CA ALA A 18 -27.57 32.78 -51.93
C ALA A 18 -26.97 31.64 -51.12
N ALA A 19 -27.78 30.60 -50.88
CA ALA A 19 -27.36 29.37 -50.27
C ALA A 19 -26.29 28.68 -51.13
N LEU A 20 -25.04 28.81 -50.78
CA LEU A 20 -23.98 27.91 -51.21
C LEU A 20 -24.18 26.60 -50.42
N ALA A 21 -24.63 25.56 -51.08
CA ALA A 21 -24.63 24.18 -50.58
C ALA A 21 -23.18 23.80 -50.24
N GLN A 22 -22.80 23.93 -48.96
CA GLN A 22 -21.60 23.29 -48.46
C GLN A 22 -21.79 21.79 -48.54
N SER A 23 -21.10 21.16 -49.47
CA SER A 23 -20.90 19.71 -49.50
C SER A 23 -20.34 19.33 -48.12
N VAL A 24 -21.16 18.67 -47.30
CA VAL A 24 -20.69 18.00 -46.08
C VAL A 24 -19.78 16.87 -46.57
N ALA A 25 -18.47 17.10 -46.54
CA ALA A 25 -17.49 16.04 -46.75
C ALA A 25 -17.80 14.93 -45.75
N ALA A 26 -18.02 13.73 -46.27
CA ALA A 26 -18.15 12.54 -45.45
C ALA A 26 -16.96 12.46 -44.48
N PRO A 27 -17.14 12.12 -43.17
CA PRO A 27 -16.04 12.01 -42.26
C PRO A 27 -15.00 11.05 -42.83
N SER A 28 -13.81 11.59 -43.13
CA SER A 28 -12.68 10.75 -43.53
C SER A 28 -12.48 9.66 -42.49
N ALA A 29 -12.44 8.40 -42.87
CA ALA A 29 -12.19 7.30 -41.96
C ALA A 29 -10.91 7.59 -41.20
N ARG A 30 -11.04 7.87 -39.87
CA ARG A 30 -9.90 8.14 -39.00
C ARG A 30 -9.02 6.91 -38.95
N THR A 31 -7.79 7.01 -39.47
CA THR A 31 -6.81 5.94 -39.35
C THR A 31 -6.58 5.62 -37.88
N ALA A 32 -6.74 4.37 -37.49
CA ALA A 32 -6.54 3.93 -36.12
C ALA A 32 -5.09 4.24 -35.67
N SER A 33 -4.94 4.83 -34.50
CA SER A 33 -3.62 5.13 -33.93
C SER A 33 -2.81 3.85 -33.70
N PRO A 34 -1.46 3.93 -33.58
CA PRO A 34 -0.64 2.74 -33.26
C PRO A 34 -1.11 1.99 -32.02
N LEU A 35 -1.60 2.70 -31.00
CA LEU A 35 -2.16 2.09 -29.79
C LEU A 35 -3.48 1.37 -30.07
N GLU A 36 -4.39 1.96 -30.84
CA GLU A 36 -5.66 1.33 -31.21
C GLU A 36 -5.46 0.09 -32.10
N GLN A 37 -4.39 0.01 -32.88
CA GLN A 37 -4.00 -1.17 -33.65
C GLN A 37 -3.38 -2.26 -32.77
N THR A 38 -2.63 -1.89 -31.72
CA THR A 38 -1.90 -2.85 -30.89
C THR A 38 -2.77 -3.41 -29.76
N ALA A 39 -3.70 -2.64 -29.22
CA ALA A 39 -4.50 -3.07 -28.06
C ALA A 39 -5.32 -4.36 -28.28
N PRO A 40 -5.94 -4.63 -29.46
CA PRO A 40 -6.61 -5.90 -29.73
C PRO A 40 -5.64 -7.08 -29.71
N ARG A 41 -4.43 -6.91 -30.24
CA ARG A 41 -3.39 -7.94 -30.28
C ARG A 41 -2.85 -8.25 -28.87
N LEU A 42 -2.74 -7.22 -28.04
CA LEU A 42 -2.42 -7.38 -26.62
C LEU A 42 -3.54 -8.15 -25.90
N LEU A 43 -4.81 -7.83 -26.15
CA LEU A 43 -5.94 -8.59 -25.58
C LEU A 43 -5.89 -10.06 -26.00
N ASP A 44 -5.57 -10.38 -27.26
CA ASP A 44 -5.45 -11.74 -27.72
C ASP A 44 -4.33 -12.52 -27.01
N LEU A 45 -3.19 -11.86 -26.76
CA LEU A 45 -2.12 -12.44 -25.95
C LEU A 45 -2.60 -12.71 -24.51
N LEU A 46 -3.20 -11.71 -23.86
CA LEU A 46 -3.64 -11.81 -22.46
C LEU A 46 -4.77 -12.83 -22.26
N ALA A 47 -5.58 -13.04 -23.30
CA ALA A 47 -6.62 -14.08 -23.35
C ALA A 47 -6.07 -15.47 -23.74
N GLY A 48 -4.76 -15.61 -23.96
CA GLY A 48 -4.14 -16.88 -24.34
C GLY A 48 -4.41 -17.30 -25.78
N ARG A 49 -4.91 -16.40 -26.64
CA ARG A 49 -5.22 -16.66 -28.07
C ARG A 49 -4.02 -16.42 -28.99
N ALA A 50 -3.00 -15.68 -28.50
CA ALA A 50 -1.78 -15.38 -29.25
C ALA A 50 -0.54 -15.74 -28.45
N ALA A 51 0.59 -15.93 -29.13
CA ALA A 51 1.89 -16.13 -28.52
C ALA A 51 2.64 -14.81 -28.36
N PRO A 52 3.50 -14.67 -27.31
CA PRO A 52 4.38 -13.52 -27.18
C PRO A 52 5.58 -13.67 -28.14
N ASP A 53 5.53 -13.01 -29.28
CA ASP A 53 6.57 -13.09 -30.31
C ASP A 53 6.96 -11.71 -30.88
N ALA A 54 7.90 -11.72 -31.84
CA ALA A 54 8.42 -10.52 -32.49
C ALA A 54 7.40 -9.79 -33.40
N THR A 55 6.21 -10.35 -33.60
CA THR A 55 5.13 -9.63 -34.31
C THR A 55 4.43 -8.66 -33.38
N LEU A 56 4.34 -8.95 -32.08
CA LEU A 56 3.70 -8.12 -31.10
C LEU A 56 4.69 -7.27 -30.29
N PHE A 57 5.91 -7.77 -30.02
CA PHE A 57 6.91 -7.09 -29.20
C PHE A 57 8.16 -6.74 -30.02
N THR A 58 8.89 -5.71 -29.60
CA THR A 58 10.22 -5.43 -30.16
C THR A 58 11.24 -6.48 -29.72
N ASN A 59 12.33 -6.61 -30.46
CA ASN A 59 13.40 -7.57 -30.11
C ASN A 59 14.07 -7.20 -28.78
N GLU A 60 14.21 -5.90 -28.50
CA GLU A 60 14.77 -5.39 -27.24
C GLU A 60 13.89 -5.77 -26.06
N PHE A 61 12.56 -5.65 -26.21
CA PHE A 61 11.61 -6.09 -25.18
C PHE A 61 11.72 -7.59 -24.92
N LEU A 62 11.76 -8.41 -25.98
CA LEU A 62 11.89 -9.87 -25.85
C LEU A 62 13.25 -10.32 -25.32
N ALA A 63 14.30 -9.53 -25.53
CA ALA A 63 15.61 -9.77 -24.92
C ALA A 63 15.60 -9.49 -23.41
N ALA A 64 14.87 -8.46 -22.97
CA ALA A 64 14.73 -8.11 -21.56
C ALA A 64 13.75 -9.05 -20.83
N ILE A 65 12.64 -9.42 -21.47
CA ILE A 65 11.59 -10.30 -20.93
C ILE A 65 11.33 -11.42 -21.93
N PRO A 66 11.95 -12.60 -21.75
CA PRO A 66 11.80 -13.71 -22.68
C PRO A 66 10.34 -14.19 -22.82
N PRO A 67 9.96 -14.73 -24.01
CA PRO A 67 8.59 -15.21 -24.26
C PRO A 67 8.04 -16.18 -23.21
N ALA A 68 8.89 -17.04 -22.65
CA ALA A 68 8.50 -17.96 -21.58
C ALA A 68 8.07 -17.22 -20.31
N GLN A 69 8.76 -16.13 -19.95
CA GLN A 69 8.43 -15.30 -18.81
C GLN A 69 7.14 -14.51 -19.04
N ILE A 70 6.94 -13.96 -20.24
CA ILE A 70 5.67 -13.28 -20.61
C ILE A 70 4.52 -14.26 -20.50
N LYS A 71 4.67 -15.49 -21.01
CA LYS A 71 3.65 -16.54 -20.92
C LYS A 71 3.33 -16.91 -19.47
N ALA A 72 4.33 -16.95 -18.59
CA ALA A 72 4.13 -17.20 -17.17
C ALA A 72 3.33 -16.05 -16.51
N ILE A 73 3.64 -14.78 -16.82
CA ILE A 73 2.92 -13.60 -16.32
C ILE A 73 1.45 -13.63 -16.81
N VAL A 74 1.20 -13.91 -18.09
CA VAL A 74 -0.16 -14.05 -18.65
C VAL A 74 -0.93 -15.15 -17.92
N GLY A 75 -0.31 -16.31 -17.71
CA GLY A 75 -0.91 -17.42 -16.94
C GLY A 75 -1.23 -17.05 -15.50
N GLN A 76 -0.35 -16.30 -14.84
CA GLN A 76 -0.55 -15.80 -13.48
C GLN A 76 -1.71 -14.80 -13.41
N LEU A 77 -1.78 -13.85 -14.35
CA LEU A 77 -2.90 -12.91 -14.44
C LEU A 77 -4.23 -13.63 -14.65
N ALA A 78 -4.27 -14.60 -15.56
CA ALA A 78 -5.47 -15.40 -15.80
C ALA A 78 -5.88 -16.24 -14.58
N ALA A 79 -4.93 -16.82 -13.85
CA ALA A 79 -5.20 -17.58 -12.64
C ALA A 79 -5.77 -16.71 -11.50
N GLN A 80 -5.27 -15.48 -11.36
CA GLN A 80 -5.70 -14.56 -10.29
C GLN A 80 -6.99 -13.82 -10.64
N HIS A 81 -7.15 -13.39 -11.88
CA HIS A 81 -8.20 -12.46 -12.31
C HIS A 81 -9.27 -13.09 -13.22
N GLY A 82 -9.14 -14.37 -13.54
CA GLY A 82 -9.96 -15.02 -14.57
C GLY A 82 -9.50 -14.67 -15.98
N PRO A 83 -10.24 -15.08 -17.04
CA PRO A 83 -9.88 -14.78 -18.43
C PRO A 83 -9.96 -13.27 -18.72
N ALA A 84 -9.07 -12.77 -19.61
CA ALA A 84 -9.19 -11.44 -20.19
C ALA A 84 -10.34 -11.43 -21.21
N GLU A 85 -11.28 -10.48 -21.05
CA GLU A 85 -12.56 -10.46 -21.78
C GLU A 85 -12.62 -9.38 -22.84
N ALA A 86 -12.19 -8.15 -22.51
CA ALA A 86 -12.38 -6.98 -23.36
C ALA A 86 -11.36 -5.87 -23.09
N ILE A 87 -11.22 -4.96 -24.06
CA ILE A 87 -10.56 -3.68 -23.87
C ILE A 87 -11.57 -2.74 -23.20
N GLY A 88 -11.25 -2.30 -21.97
CA GLY A 88 -12.09 -1.36 -21.23
C GLY A 88 -11.94 0.08 -21.71
N SER A 89 -10.70 0.52 -21.98
CA SER A 89 -10.42 1.84 -22.55
C SER A 89 -9.03 1.93 -23.15
N ILE A 90 -8.86 2.86 -24.10
CA ILE A 90 -7.55 3.29 -24.62
C ILE A 90 -7.47 4.80 -24.42
N LYS A 91 -6.50 5.28 -23.66
CA LYS A 91 -6.25 6.71 -23.41
C LYS A 91 -4.86 7.08 -23.95
N PRO A 92 -4.76 7.73 -25.11
CA PRO A 92 -3.47 8.21 -25.63
C PRO A 92 -2.84 9.23 -24.67
N MET A 93 -1.54 9.11 -24.45
CA MET A 93 -0.68 10.06 -23.72
C MET A 93 0.36 10.68 -24.66
N GLY A 94 0.34 10.30 -25.96
CA GLY A 94 1.19 10.73 -27.05
C GLY A 94 0.85 9.94 -28.30
N SER A 95 1.66 10.05 -29.36
CA SER A 95 1.46 9.33 -30.62
C SER A 95 1.67 7.79 -30.45
N THR A 96 2.64 7.41 -29.62
CA THR A 96 3.06 6.01 -29.41
C THR A 96 2.96 5.56 -27.95
N LEU A 97 2.62 6.43 -27.03
CA LEU A 97 2.45 6.14 -25.61
C LEU A 97 0.98 6.29 -25.22
N GLY A 98 0.46 5.40 -24.42
CA GLY A 98 -0.86 5.52 -23.85
C GLY A 98 -1.16 4.50 -22.78
N ARG A 99 -2.31 4.69 -22.16
CA ARG A 99 -2.83 3.82 -21.12
C ARG A 99 -3.95 2.95 -21.70
N VAL A 100 -3.82 1.64 -21.54
CA VAL A 100 -4.80 0.67 -21.97
C VAL A 100 -5.34 -0.07 -20.76
N THR A 101 -6.67 -0.17 -20.63
CA THR A 101 -7.31 -1.01 -19.62
C THR A 101 -7.86 -2.26 -20.25
N ILE A 102 -7.57 -3.40 -19.64
CA ILE A 102 -8.11 -4.71 -20.02
C ILE A 102 -9.05 -5.20 -18.93
N ASP A 103 -10.25 -5.51 -19.31
CA ASP A 103 -11.25 -6.11 -18.43
C ASP A 103 -11.03 -7.61 -18.39
N TYR A 104 -10.73 -8.11 -17.20
CA TYR A 104 -10.76 -9.54 -16.85
C TYR A 104 -12.08 -9.86 -16.15
N GLN A 105 -12.39 -11.13 -16.01
CA GLN A 105 -13.62 -11.60 -15.35
C GLN A 105 -13.78 -11.00 -13.93
N LYS A 106 -12.70 -10.97 -13.14
CA LYS A 106 -12.72 -10.53 -11.73
C LYS A 106 -12.07 -9.17 -11.50
N SER A 107 -11.41 -8.57 -12.48
CA SER A 107 -10.69 -7.32 -12.33
C SER A 107 -10.60 -6.53 -13.63
N ARG A 108 -10.24 -5.25 -13.48
CA ARG A 108 -9.79 -4.35 -14.54
C ARG A 108 -8.31 -4.09 -14.35
N VAL A 109 -7.49 -4.46 -15.33
CA VAL A 109 -6.04 -4.25 -15.31
C VAL A 109 -5.70 -3.05 -16.17
N THR A 110 -5.02 -2.06 -15.61
CA THR A 110 -4.54 -0.87 -16.30
C THR A 110 -3.06 -1.02 -16.62
N MET A 111 -2.69 -0.72 -17.85
CA MET A 111 -1.33 -0.86 -18.35
C MET A 111 -0.92 0.41 -19.09
N ASP A 112 0.30 0.91 -18.83
CA ASP A 112 0.95 1.90 -19.68
C ASP A 112 1.71 1.16 -20.79
N LEU A 113 1.47 1.58 -22.02
CA LEU A 113 1.92 0.91 -23.24
C LEU A 113 2.67 1.91 -24.11
N ARG A 114 3.91 1.58 -24.49
CA ARG A 114 4.63 2.26 -25.56
C ARG A 114 4.74 1.32 -26.76
N VAL A 115 4.43 1.85 -27.93
CA VAL A 115 4.48 1.12 -29.19
C VAL A 115 5.38 1.83 -30.20
N THR A 116 5.86 1.11 -31.22
CA THR A 116 6.63 1.70 -32.32
C THR A 116 5.70 2.48 -33.26
N ASP A 117 6.29 3.45 -33.98
CA ASP A 117 5.60 4.23 -35.01
C ASP A 117 5.86 3.60 -36.39
N GLU A 118 5.38 2.37 -36.56
CA GLU A 118 5.53 1.56 -37.79
C GLU A 118 4.15 1.19 -38.31
N PRO A 119 4.02 0.77 -39.59
CA PRO A 119 2.74 0.32 -40.14
C PRO A 119 2.12 -0.87 -39.37
N ASN A 120 2.96 -1.72 -38.78
CA ASN A 120 2.57 -2.79 -37.85
C ASN A 120 3.21 -2.52 -36.47
N PRO A 121 2.61 -1.67 -35.63
CA PRO A 121 3.23 -1.23 -34.39
C PRO A 121 3.45 -2.39 -33.43
N ARG A 122 4.62 -2.38 -32.76
CA ARG A 122 5.03 -3.39 -31.77
C ARG A 122 5.23 -2.76 -30.41
N ILE A 123 5.01 -3.52 -29.36
CA ILE A 123 5.18 -3.09 -27.97
C ILE A 123 6.66 -3.01 -27.66
N SER A 124 7.14 -1.82 -27.26
CA SER A 124 8.50 -1.58 -26.77
C SER A 124 8.58 -1.45 -25.26
N GLU A 125 7.47 -1.04 -24.60
CA GLU A 125 7.34 -0.98 -23.15
C GLU A 125 5.93 -1.38 -22.73
N LEU A 126 5.82 -2.15 -21.65
CA LEU A 126 4.55 -2.51 -21.04
C LEU A 126 4.73 -2.55 -19.53
N LEU A 127 3.92 -1.76 -18.80
CA LEU A 127 3.92 -1.68 -17.35
C LEU A 127 2.50 -1.78 -16.81
N ILE A 128 2.21 -2.77 -15.97
CA ILE A 128 0.96 -2.81 -15.21
C ILE A 128 1.03 -1.74 -14.13
N THR A 129 0.11 -0.77 -14.18
CA THR A 129 0.09 0.39 -13.28
C THR A 129 -1.01 0.31 -12.23
N ASP A 130 -2.09 -0.45 -12.49
CA ASP A 130 -3.19 -0.59 -11.55
C ASP A 130 -4.02 -1.86 -11.82
N ILE A 131 -4.62 -2.43 -10.77
CA ILE A 131 -5.55 -3.56 -10.86
C ILE A 131 -6.75 -3.26 -9.97
N GLN A 132 -7.93 -3.13 -10.57
CA GLN A 132 -9.17 -2.85 -9.87
C GLN A 132 -10.11 -4.05 -9.90
N PRO A 133 -10.65 -4.49 -8.77
CA PRO A 133 -11.66 -5.57 -8.72
C PRO A 133 -12.92 -5.23 -9.51
N ARG A 134 -13.53 -6.24 -10.14
CA ARG A 134 -14.82 -6.17 -10.83
C ARG A 134 -15.73 -7.31 -10.36
N ASN A 135 -17.03 -7.02 -10.28
CA ASN A 135 -18.07 -8.04 -9.98
C ASN A 135 -17.76 -8.87 -8.72
N ASP A 136 -17.20 -8.24 -7.69
CA ASP A 136 -16.78 -8.89 -6.47
C ASP A 136 -17.80 -8.67 -5.35
N SER A 137 -17.77 -9.53 -4.34
CA SER A 137 -18.64 -9.43 -3.16
C SER A 137 -17.86 -9.73 -1.88
N LEU A 138 -18.34 -9.18 -0.77
CA LEU A 138 -17.77 -9.49 0.55
C LEU A 138 -17.78 -10.99 0.85
N ALA A 139 -18.84 -11.71 0.44
CA ALA A 139 -18.92 -13.16 0.62
C ALA A 139 -17.85 -13.92 -0.18
N ALA A 140 -17.55 -13.49 -1.43
CA ALA A 140 -16.49 -14.09 -2.24
C ALA A 140 -15.11 -13.77 -1.64
N ILE A 141 -14.90 -12.54 -1.18
CA ILE A 141 -13.65 -12.13 -0.52
C ILE A 141 -13.44 -12.95 0.76
N GLU A 142 -14.47 -13.08 1.59
CA GLU A 142 -14.40 -13.88 2.83
C GLU A 142 -14.09 -15.35 2.53
N ALA A 143 -14.69 -15.94 1.51
CA ALA A 143 -14.40 -17.30 1.09
C ALA A 143 -12.93 -17.47 0.68
N ASP A 144 -12.36 -16.50 -0.03
CA ASP A 144 -10.95 -16.50 -0.42
C ASP A 144 -10.03 -16.33 0.81
N PHE A 145 -10.40 -15.52 1.81
CA PHE A 145 -9.66 -15.44 3.09
C PHE A 145 -9.70 -16.77 3.85
N ARG A 146 -10.86 -17.44 3.88
CA ARG A 146 -11.00 -18.78 4.52
C ARG A 146 -10.16 -19.85 3.85
N ALA A 147 -9.88 -19.70 2.55
CA ALA A 147 -9.07 -20.62 1.77
C ALA A 147 -7.56 -20.35 1.86
N LEU A 148 -7.12 -19.32 2.58
CA LEU A 148 -5.69 -19.08 2.83
C LEU A 148 -5.15 -20.11 3.84
N PRO A 149 -3.95 -20.66 3.60
CA PRO A 149 -3.31 -21.51 4.59
C PRO A 149 -2.90 -20.71 5.84
N GLY A 150 -2.76 -21.39 6.97
CA GLY A 150 -2.44 -20.73 8.24
C GLY A 150 -3.62 -19.98 8.82
N ALA A 151 -3.42 -18.74 9.24
CA ALA A 151 -4.44 -17.91 9.87
C ALA A 151 -4.60 -16.59 9.13
N ALA A 152 -5.82 -16.25 8.74
CA ALA A 152 -6.13 -15.00 8.07
C ALA A 152 -7.34 -14.31 8.69
N GLY A 153 -7.43 -12.99 8.49
CA GLY A 153 -8.56 -12.19 8.93
C GLY A 153 -8.56 -10.81 8.30
N PHE A 154 -9.73 -10.17 8.31
CA PHE A 154 -9.89 -8.78 7.88
C PHE A 154 -11.00 -8.08 8.65
N GLY A 155 -10.98 -6.75 8.62
CA GLY A 155 -12.06 -5.89 9.08
C GLY A 155 -12.19 -4.65 8.20
N ILE A 156 -13.44 -4.28 7.91
CA ILE A 156 -13.82 -2.98 7.35
C ILE A 156 -14.61 -2.27 8.43
N TYR A 157 -14.12 -1.13 8.89
CA TYR A 157 -14.75 -0.34 9.95
C TYR A 157 -15.10 1.05 9.44
N ARG A 158 -16.32 1.49 9.70
CA ARG A 158 -16.72 2.88 9.52
C ARG A 158 -16.29 3.68 10.73
N LEU A 159 -15.63 4.81 10.50
CA LEU A 159 -15.11 5.71 11.54
C LEU A 159 -15.97 6.96 11.63
N GLY A 160 -16.49 7.22 12.81
CA GLY A 160 -17.37 8.36 13.09
C GLY A 160 -16.95 9.16 14.33
N SER A 161 -17.90 9.64 15.11
CA SER A 161 -17.67 10.32 16.40
C SER A 161 -17.46 9.34 17.56
N GLY A 162 -18.01 8.13 17.48
CA GLY A 162 -17.87 7.06 18.47
C GLY A 162 -16.72 6.11 18.16
N LYS A 163 -16.79 4.90 18.70
CA LYS A 163 -15.87 3.80 18.37
C LYS A 163 -16.01 3.36 16.91
N PRO A 164 -14.97 2.80 16.29
CA PRO A 164 -15.07 2.17 14.98
C PRO A 164 -16.20 1.15 14.90
N GLN A 165 -17.03 1.25 13.86
CA GLN A 165 -18.17 0.36 13.65
C GLN A 165 -17.84 -0.67 12.60
N LEU A 166 -17.86 -1.95 12.96
CA LEU A 166 -17.61 -3.05 12.02
C LEU A 166 -18.70 -3.08 10.95
N VAL A 167 -18.29 -2.95 9.69
CA VAL A 167 -19.15 -3.06 8.50
C VAL A 167 -19.12 -4.48 7.97
N ALA A 168 -17.93 -5.08 7.89
CA ALA A 168 -17.72 -6.46 7.47
C ALA A 168 -16.39 -6.98 8.04
N GLY A 169 -16.29 -8.28 8.28
CA GLY A 169 -15.08 -8.86 8.80
C GLY A 169 -15.09 -10.38 8.83
N TYR A 170 -13.89 -10.93 8.75
CA TYR A 170 -13.59 -12.33 9.02
C TYR A 170 -12.49 -12.40 10.06
N ASN A 171 -12.73 -13.08 11.19
CA ASN A 171 -11.85 -13.08 12.36
C ASN A 171 -11.40 -11.66 12.81
N PRO A 172 -12.29 -10.65 12.88
CA PRO A 172 -11.89 -9.26 13.08
C PRO A 172 -11.28 -8.97 14.45
N GLN A 173 -11.54 -9.82 15.45
CA GLN A 173 -11.01 -9.70 16.82
C GLN A 173 -9.83 -10.65 17.11
N ARG A 174 -9.47 -11.50 16.13
CA ARG A 174 -8.31 -12.39 16.28
C ARG A 174 -7.03 -11.56 16.27
N GLN A 175 -6.13 -11.87 17.22
CA GLN A 175 -4.78 -11.31 17.25
C GLN A 175 -3.92 -11.98 16.17
N PHE A 176 -3.19 -11.13 15.43
CA PHE A 176 -2.25 -11.53 14.39
C PHE A 176 -0.91 -10.84 14.65
N ALA A 177 0.19 -11.48 14.31
CA ALA A 177 1.45 -10.81 14.08
C ALA A 177 1.25 -9.83 12.92
N ILE A 178 1.60 -8.56 13.14
CA ILE A 178 1.30 -7.47 12.20
C ILE A 178 2.54 -6.84 11.57
N GLY A 179 3.74 -7.33 11.94
CA GLY A 179 4.99 -6.74 11.47
C GLY A 179 4.98 -5.22 11.61
N SER A 180 5.49 -4.51 10.63
CA SER A 180 5.65 -3.04 10.68
C SER A 180 4.37 -2.21 10.85
N ALA A 181 3.17 -2.79 10.87
CA ALA A 181 1.96 -2.01 11.14
C ALA A 181 1.94 -1.45 12.59
N PHE A 182 2.71 -2.02 13.52
CA PHE A 182 2.90 -1.48 14.86
C PHE A 182 3.39 -0.03 14.89
N LYS A 183 4.03 0.44 13.82
CA LYS A 183 4.55 1.82 13.67
C LYS A 183 3.45 2.88 13.75
N LEU A 184 2.19 2.48 13.56
CA LEU A 184 1.03 3.35 13.77
C LEU A 184 0.95 3.86 15.21
N TRP A 185 1.24 3.02 16.22
CA TRP A 185 1.26 3.46 17.62
C TRP A 185 2.44 4.36 17.95
N VAL A 186 3.60 4.16 17.29
CA VAL A 186 4.74 5.06 17.41
C VAL A 186 4.39 6.45 16.85
N LEU A 187 3.72 6.48 15.67
CA LEU A 187 3.24 7.74 15.08
C LEU A 187 2.19 8.41 15.96
N ASP A 188 1.24 7.66 16.52
CA ASP A 188 0.20 8.21 17.38
C ASP A 188 0.77 8.84 18.66
N ALA A 189 1.74 8.18 19.30
CA ALA A 189 2.42 8.68 20.48
C ALA A 189 3.26 9.94 20.18
N LEU A 190 3.99 9.97 19.06
CA LEU A 190 4.75 11.13 18.62
C LEU A 190 3.83 12.31 18.29
N ALA A 191 2.74 12.09 17.56
CA ALA A 191 1.77 13.12 17.25
C ALA A 191 1.13 13.71 18.51
N ALA A 192 0.82 12.88 19.50
CA ALA A 192 0.34 13.35 20.80
C ALA A 192 1.36 14.24 21.53
N ASP A 193 2.66 13.94 21.42
CA ASP A 193 3.72 14.77 21.99
C ASP A 193 3.81 16.13 21.30
N VAL A 194 3.66 16.15 19.97
CA VAL A 194 3.67 17.40 19.19
C VAL A 194 2.46 18.26 19.51
N ILE A 195 1.26 17.68 19.54
CA ILE A 195 0.01 18.40 19.89
C ILE A 195 0.08 18.94 21.31
N ALA A 196 0.64 18.19 22.24
CA ALA A 196 0.85 18.63 23.65
C ALA A 196 2.03 19.60 23.80
N LYS A 197 2.67 20.03 22.70
CA LYS A 197 3.83 20.96 22.66
C LYS A 197 5.05 20.47 23.45
N ARG A 198 5.15 19.18 23.73
CA ARG A 198 6.36 18.58 24.32
C ARG A 198 7.49 18.46 23.31
N ARG A 199 7.12 18.39 22.01
CA ARG A 199 8.01 18.30 20.85
C ARG A 199 7.45 19.12 19.70
N LYS A 200 8.30 19.32 18.65
CA LYS A 200 7.90 19.91 17.37
C LYS A 200 8.33 18.96 16.25
N TRP A 201 7.59 18.91 15.16
CA TRP A 201 8.01 18.17 13.98
C TRP A 201 9.39 18.57 13.46
N SER A 202 9.77 19.85 13.67
CA SER A 202 11.07 20.41 13.28
C SER A 202 12.20 20.12 14.29
N ASP A 203 11.93 19.50 15.43
CA ASP A 203 12.99 19.16 16.38
C ASP A 203 13.98 18.20 15.72
N VAL A 204 15.28 18.53 15.84
CA VAL A 204 16.38 17.75 15.30
C VAL A 204 16.94 16.83 16.38
N VAL A 205 17.06 15.56 16.03
CA VAL A 205 17.67 14.53 16.89
C VAL A 205 18.79 13.83 16.15
N SER A 206 19.69 13.20 16.90
CA SER A 206 20.69 12.31 16.32
C SER A 206 20.04 11.00 15.90
N LEU A 207 20.34 10.54 14.67
CA LEU A 207 19.93 9.23 14.20
C LEU A 207 20.48 8.14 15.13
N GLY A 208 19.62 7.21 15.52
CA GLY A 208 19.95 6.11 16.41
C GLY A 208 20.83 5.04 15.77
N ARG A 209 20.98 3.93 16.47
CA ARG A 209 21.73 2.77 15.93
C ARG A 209 21.04 2.23 14.67
N PRO A 210 21.83 1.76 13.66
CA PRO A 210 21.28 1.07 12.50
C PRO A 210 20.41 -0.11 12.92
N SER A 211 19.29 -0.31 12.22
CA SER A 211 18.38 -1.44 12.42
C SER A 211 18.04 -2.12 11.08
N LEU A 212 17.63 -3.40 11.15
CA LEU A 212 17.39 -4.30 10.03
C LEU A 212 15.89 -4.67 9.99
N PRO A 213 15.37 -5.24 8.88
CA PRO A 213 16.01 -5.29 7.55
C PRO A 213 15.69 -4.06 6.67
N SER A 214 14.56 -3.34 6.94
CA SER A 214 13.99 -2.35 6.02
C SER A 214 14.49 -0.93 6.23
N GLY A 215 14.48 -0.16 5.14
CA GLY A 215 14.86 1.25 5.09
C GLY A 215 16.33 1.50 4.77
N ASP A 216 16.61 2.74 4.36
CA ASP A 216 17.95 3.15 3.92
C ASP A 216 18.69 4.02 4.94
N MET A 217 18.03 4.52 5.99
CA MET A 217 18.70 5.35 7.00
C MET A 217 19.78 4.60 7.78
N ARG A 218 19.75 3.26 7.82
CA ARG A 218 20.84 2.42 8.36
C ARG A 218 22.19 2.64 7.67
N LYS A 219 22.19 3.17 6.44
CA LYS A 219 23.38 3.48 5.64
C LYS A 219 23.90 4.92 5.85
N TRP A 220 23.15 5.75 6.57
CA TRP A 220 23.50 7.14 6.80
C TRP A 220 24.65 7.25 7.79
N PRO A 221 25.40 8.38 7.80
CA PRO A 221 26.43 8.60 8.79
C PRO A 221 25.92 8.42 10.22
N PRO A 222 26.69 7.83 11.13
CA PRO A 222 26.32 7.69 12.53
C PRO A 222 25.94 9.03 13.15
N ALA A 223 24.87 9.04 13.96
CA ALA A 223 24.37 10.23 14.63
C ALA A 223 24.00 11.41 13.69
N ALA A 224 23.69 11.14 12.40
CA ALA A 224 23.26 12.16 11.46
C ALA A 224 22.08 12.97 12.06
N PRO A 225 22.10 14.33 11.96
CA PRO A 225 21.01 15.16 12.46
C PRO A 225 19.77 15.02 11.56
N VAL A 226 18.64 14.63 12.14
CA VAL A 226 17.38 14.37 11.41
C VAL A 226 16.20 14.95 12.16
N THR A 227 15.24 15.54 11.46
CA THR A 227 14.01 16.05 12.10
C THR A 227 13.06 14.91 12.45
N LEU A 228 12.23 15.12 13.48
CA LEU A 228 11.19 14.17 13.85
C LEU A 228 10.20 13.92 12.69
N HIS A 229 9.91 14.96 11.88
CA HIS A 229 9.07 14.83 10.69
C HIS A 229 9.70 13.88 9.67
N THR A 230 11.00 14.06 9.35
CA THR A 230 11.71 13.19 8.39
C THR A 230 11.72 11.73 8.86
N LEU A 231 11.99 11.51 10.16
CA LEU A 231 11.93 10.17 10.74
C LEU A 231 10.53 9.55 10.64
N ALA A 232 9.48 10.32 10.94
CA ALA A 232 8.10 9.84 10.86
C ALA A 232 7.69 9.49 9.42
N VAL A 233 8.09 10.32 8.45
CA VAL A 233 7.87 10.03 7.01
C VAL A 233 8.57 8.73 6.63
N ALA A 234 9.87 8.58 6.90
CA ALA A 234 10.62 7.37 6.54
C ALA A 234 10.07 6.12 7.25
N MET A 235 9.69 6.24 8.55
CA MET A 235 9.07 5.16 9.31
C MET A 235 7.78 4.65 8.67
N ILE A 236 6.94 5.55 8.17
CA ILE A 236 5.62 5.17 7.60
C ILE A 236 5.74 4.82 6.12
N SER A 237 6.36 5.66 5.27
CA SER A 237 6.39 5.47 3.81
C SER A 237 7.28 4.31 3.37
N ASP A 238 8.49 4.24 3.92
CA ASP A 238 9.52 3.27 3.55
C ASP A 238 9.64 2.13 4.56
N SER A 239 8.85 2.23 5.63
CA SER A 239 8.94 1.31 6.77
C SER A 239 10.34 1.25 7.38
N ASP A 240 11.11 2.35 7.38
CA ASP A 240 12.49 2.39 7.83
C ASP A 240 12.61 2.04 9.32
N ASN A 241 13.37 0.99 9.61
CA ASN A 241 13.52 0.47 10.97
C ASN A 241 14.47 1.31 11.82
N THR A 242 15.49 1.93 11.20
CA THR A 242 16.40 2.84 11.92
C THR A 242 15.67 4.11 12.36
N ALA A 243 14.83 4.67 11.47
CA ALA A 243 13.93 5.77 11.82
C ALA A 243 12.96 5.39 12.94
N THR A 244 12.39 4.18 12.86
CA THR A 244 11.45 3.66 13.86
C THR A 244 12.10 3.56 15.24
N ASP A 245 13.25 2.90 15.33
CA ASP A 245 13.95 2.69 16.60
C ASP A 245 14.46 4.01 17.19
N THR A 246 14.87 4.96 16.32
CA THR A 246 15.19 6.33 16.75
C THR A 246 13.98 7.00 17.39
N LEU A 247 12.79 6.90 16.75
CA LEU A 247 11.56 7.49 17.31
C LEU A 247 11.09 6.80 18.59
N ILE A 248 11.23 5.46 18.68
CA ILE A 248 10.95 4.72 19.92
C ILE A 248 11.86 5.22 21.06
N GLY A 249 13.15 5.43 20.78
CA GLY A 249 14.09 6.00 21.75
C GLY A 249 13.74 7.44 22.16
N VAL A 250 13.25 8.25 21.22
CA VAL A 250 12.87 9.65 21.46
C VAL A 250 11.57 9.76 22.23
N VAL A 251 10.55 9.00 21.89
CA VAL A 251 9.22 9.02 22.54
C VAL A 251 9.25 8.28 23.88
N GLY A 252 9.98 7.19 23.94
CA GLY A 252 10.03 6.27 25.07
C GLY A 252 9.05 5.10 24.91
N ARG A 253 9.55 3.88 25.13
CA ARG A 253 8.80 2.60 25.03
C ARG A 253 7.54 2.60 25.90
N GLU A 254 7.66 3.02 27.14
CA GLU A 254 6.56 3.04 28.12
C GLU A 254 5.43 3.98 27.65
N ARG A 255 5.80 5.12 27.05
CA ARG A 255 4.84 6.06 26.53
C ARG A 255 4.09 5.51 25.31
N ILE A 256 4.78 4.83 24.40
CA ILE A 256 4.13 4.15 23.29
C ILE A 256 3.19 3.07 23.81
N GLY A 257 3.60 2.29 24.83
CA GLY A 257 2.74 1.33 25.50
C GLY A 257 1.49 1.96 26.12
N GLN A 258 1.61 3.16 26.74
CA GLN A 258 0.45 3.91 27.23
C GLN A 258 -0.51 4.31 26.10
N HIS A 259 0.01 4.70 24.93
CA HIS A 259 -0.82 4.98 23.75
C HIS A 259 -1.51 3.73 23.21
N LEU A 260 -0.82 2.59 23.18
CA LEU A 260 -1.41 1.32 22.82
C LEU A 260 -2.59 0.96 23.74
N LEU A 261 -2.45 1.14 25.04
CA LEU A 261 -3.53 0.96 26.01
C LEU A 261 -4.66 1.98 25.82
N ALA A 262 -4.32 3.26 25.61
CA ALA A 262 -5.29 4.35 25.45
C ALA A 262 -6.13 4.24 24.19
N THR A 263 -5.61 3.61 23.12
CA THR A 263 -6.37 3.27 21.92
C THR A 263 -7.26 2.02 22.09
N GLY A 264 -7.28 1.40 23.26
CA GLY A 264 -8.16 0.28 23.57
C GLY A 264 -7.70 -1.05 23.00
N HIS A 265 -6.39 -1.24 22.82
CA HIS A 265 -5.83 -2.52 22.34
C HIS A 265 -6.33 -3.70 23.16
N SER A 266 -6.91 -4.70 22.51
CA SER A 266 -7.67 -5.77 23.18
C SER A 266 -6.82 -6.82 23.90
N ALA A 267 -5.54 -6.96 23.50
CA ALA A 267 -4.59 -7.90 24.09
C ALA A 267 -3.18 -7.30 24.25
N PRO A 268 -3.02 -6.22 25.03
CA PRO A 268 -1.76 -5.48 25.10
C PRO A 268 -0.56 -6.29 25.60
N ALA A 269 -0.78 -7.28 26.45
CA ALA A 269 0.28 -8.17 26.95
C ALA A 269 0.99 -8.97 25.85
N LEU A 270 0.36 -9.15 24.67
CA LEU A 270 1.03 -9.81 23.55
C LEU A 270 2.06 -8.92 22.84
N THR A 271 1.99 -7.59 23.07
CA THR A 271 2.84 -6.58 22.41
C THR A 271 3.73 -5.84 23.39
N LEU A 272 3.44 -5.93 24.68
CA LEU A 272 4.25 -5.35 25.75
C LEU A 272 5.19 -6.41 26.38
N PRO A 273 6.42 -6.01 26.74
CA PRO A 273 7.03 -4.69 26.58
C PRO A 273 7.25 -4.39 25.09
N PHE A 274 6.95 -3.14 24.69
CA PHE A 274 6.99 -2.72 23.30
C PHE A 274 8.41 -2.82 22.72
N LEU A 275 8.65 -3.75 21.78
CA LEU A 275 9.96 -4.01 21.19
C LEU A 275 10.41 -2.90 20.24
N THR A 276 11.72 -2.62 20.19
CA THR A 276 12.33 -2.00 19.03
C THR A 276 12.51 -3.03 17.91
N THR A 277 12.69 -2.58 16.67
CA THR A 277 12.92 -3.50 15.56
C THR A 277 14.24 -4.25 15.71
N LEU A 278 15.27 -3.58 16.20
CA LEU A 278 16.57 -4.22 16.44
C LEU A 278 16.49 -5.29 17.53
N GLU A 279 15.73 -5.07 18.60
CA GLU A 279 15.51 -6.09 19.64
C GLU A 279 14.77 -7.31 19.09
N ALA A 280 13.68 -7.09 18.35
CA ALA A 280 12.90 -8.17 17.77
C ALA A 280 13.76 -9.04 16.85
N PHE A 281 14.52 -8.44 15.95
CA PHE A 281 15.38 -9.19 15.04
C PHE A 281 16.60 -9.81 15.72
N ALA A 282 17.16 -9.16 16.74
CA ALA A 282 18.23 -9.75 17.53
C ALA A 282 17.77 -11.00 18.30
N LEU A 283 16.56 -10.97 18.87
CA LEU A 283 15.95 -12.14 19.53
C LEU A 283 15.67 -13.25 18.51
N LYS A 284 15.07 -12.93 17.37
CA LYS A 284 14.76 -13.91 16.31
C LYS A 284 16.03 -14.60 15.75
N ALA A 285 17.09 -13.84 15.53
CA ALA A 285 18.37 -14.35 15.04
C ALA A 285 19.27 -14.92 16.14
N GLY A 286 18.90 -14.75 17.40
CA GLY A 286 19.67 -15.21 18.56
C GLY A 286 19.56 -16.71 18.81
N PRO A 287 20.23 -17.20 19.87
CA PRO A 287 20.15 -18.60 20.28
C PRO A 287 18.71 -19.04 20.53
N VAL A 288 18.35 -20.23 20.05
CA VAL A 288 16.99 -20.80 20.19
C VAL A 288 16.52 -20.77 21.64
N ALA A 289 17.39 -21.13 22.59
CA ALA A 289 17.05 -21.14 24.02
C ALA A 289 16.73 -19.74 24.59
N GLU A 290 17.45 -18.69 24.16
CA GLU A 290 17.15 -17.28 24.57
C GLU A 290 15.83 -16.83 23.96
N ARG A 291 15.60 -17.13 22.69
CA ARG A 291 14.37 -16.81 21.96
C ARG A 291 13.15 -17.47 22.60
N ASP A 292 13.23 -18.78 22.87
CA ASP A 292 12.11 -19.54 23.43
C ASP A 292 11.85 -19.13 24.90
N ALA A 293 12.91 -18.83 25.67
CA ALA A 293 12.79 -18.28 27.01
C ALA A 293 12.11 -16.90 27.01
N TYR A 294 12.42 -16.02 26.04
CA TYR A 294 11.76 -14.73 25.89
C TYR A 294 10.26 -14.92 25.58
N GLY A 295 9.94 -15.78 24.63
CA GLY A 295 8.55 -16.03 24.23
C GLY A 295 7.68 -16.67 25.33
N ALA A 296 8.29 -17.37 26.29
CA ALA A 296 7.59 -18.01 27.42
C ALA A 296 7.53 -17.11 28.67
N ALA A 297 8.24 -15.98 28.70
CA ALA A 297 8.37 -15.13 29.88
C ALA A 297 7.18 -14.17 30.04
N ASP A 298 6.93 -13.76 31.30
CA ASP A 298 6.04 -12.62 31.59
C ASP A 298 6.68 -11.26 31.20
N ASP A 299 5.87 -10.21 31.11
CA ASP A 299 6.29 -8.85 30.72
C ASP A 299 7.47 -8.34 31.54
N GLY A 300 7.47 -8.57 32.86
CA GLY A 300 8.53 -8.12 33.76
C GLY A 300 9.85 -8.86 33.49
N THR A 301 9.79 -10.15 33.20
CA THR A 301 10.94 -10.96 32.83
C THR A 301 11.44 -10.59 31.44
N GLN A 302 10.55 -10.41 30.48
CA GLN A 302 10.89 -9.92 29.15
C GLN A 302 11.60 -8.56 29.22
N ALA A 303 11.11 -7.61 30.00
CA ALA A 303 11.76 -6.30 30.21
C ALA A 303 13.19 -6.43 30.75
N ARG A 304 13.43 -7.36 31.73
CA ARG A 304 14.77 -7.64 32.23
C ARG A 304 15.68 -8.27 31.16
N MET A 305 15.15 -9.19 30.35
CA MET A 305 15.88 -9.80 29.24
C MET A 305 16.28 -8.77 28.18
N LEU A 306 15.39 -7.83 27.83
CA LEU A 306 15.69 -6.73 26.92
C LEU A 306 16.77 -5.80 27.49
N ALA A 307 16.72 -5.47 28.77
CA ALA A 307 17.76 -4.68 29.43
C ALA A 307 19.13 -5.38 29.39
N ALA A 308 19.17 -6.70 29.56
CA ALA A 308 20.38 -7.50 29.44
C ALA A 308 20.87 -7.61 27.97
N LEU A 309 19.96 -7.60 27.01
CA LEU A 309 20.27 -7.63 25.57
C LEU A 309 20.84 -6.29 25.07
N ALA A 310 20.37 -5.15 25.61
CA ALA A 310 20.67 -3.80 25.11
C ALA A 310 22.17 -3.50 24.86
N PRO A 311 23.15 -3.89 25.73
CA PRO A 311 24.56 -3.66 25.47
C PRO A 311 25.13 -4.47 24.29
N ARG A 312 24.46 -5.56 23.90
CA ARG A 312 24.90 -6.49 22.85
C ARG A 312 24.23 -6.21 21.51
N LEU A 313 23.26 -5.30 21.46
CA LEU A 313 22.51 -4.96 20.25
C LEU A 313 23.42 -4.28 19.21
N ASP A 314 23.61 -4.95 18.09
CA ASP A 314 24.38 -4.48 16.94
C ASP A 314 23.83 -5.14 15.67
N ALA A 315 23.29 -4.33 14.76
CA ALA A 315 22.73 -4.82 13.50
C ALA A 315 23.79 -5.57 12.63
N ASN A 316 25.06 -5.20 12.75
CA ASN A 316 26.15 -5.84 11.99
C ASN A 316 26.47 -7.27 12.48
N ARG A 317 25.99 -7.64 13.65
CA ARG A 317 26.17 -8.99 14.22
C ARG A 317 24.98 -9.91 13.92
N ILE A 318 23.92 -9.38 13.31
CA ILE A 318 22.75 -10.16 12.92
C ILE A 318 22.98 -10.67 11.51
N ASP A 319 22.96 -12.00 11.34
CA ASP A 319 22.99 -12.61 10.02
C ASP A 319 21.62 -12.40 9.32
N PRO A 320 21.58 -11.60 8.22
CA PRO A 320 20.31 -11.32 7.54
C PRO A 320 19.65 -12.57 6.95
N SER A 321 20.38 -13.64 6.69
CA SER A 321 19.82 -14.89 6.17
C SER A 321 18.89 -15.57 7.16
N LEU A 322 19.09 -15.34 8.47
CA LEU A 322 18.20 -15.84 9.55
C LEU A 322 16.85 -15.11 9.61
N LEU A 323 16.74 -13.97 8.90
CA LEU A 323 15.53 -13.14 8.83
C LEU A 323 14.80 -13.29 7.48
N SER A 324 15.21 -14.24 6.65
CA SER A 324 14.62 -14.50 5.33
C SER A 324 14.26 -15.97 5.16
N GLY A 325 13.37 -16.25 4.22
CA GLY A 325 12.94 -17.59 3.88
C GLY A 325 11.87 -18.12 4.85
N LYS A 326 12.22 -18.94 5.84
CA LYS A 326 11.24 -19.53 6.73
C LYS A 326 10.76 -18.60 7.83
N PRO A 327 9.47 -18.69 8.22
CA PRO A 327 8.94 -18.00 9.40
C PRO A 327 9.75 -18.33 10.65
N ASN A 328 10.01 -17.31 11.48
CA ASN A 328 10.79 -17.48 12.70
C ASN A 328 10.13 -16.75 13.87
N ALA A 329 9.67 -17.49 14.87
CA ALA A 329 9.07 -17.00 16.13
C ALA A 329 7.92 -15.99 15.93
N ILE A 330 7.18 -16.07 14.82
CA ILE A 330 6.09 -15.14 14.51
C ILE A 330 4.91 -15.22 15.48
N ALA A 331 4.83 -16.26 16.29
CA ALA A 331 3.80 -16.45 17.30
C ALA A 331 4.19 -15.89 18.69
N THR A 332 5.45 -15.48 18.88
CA THR A 332 5.97 -15.13 20.23
C THR A 332 6.82 -13.86 20.26
N ILE A 333 7.53 -13.53 19.18
CA ILE A 333 8.39 -12.34 19.09
C ILE A 333 7.91 -11.49 17.94
N GLU A 334 6.84 -10.74 18.19
CA GLU A 334 6.18 -9.88 17.23
C GLU A 334 5.40 -8.76 17.94
N TRP A 335 4.83 -7.87 17.18
CA TRP A 335 3.76 -6.98 17.60
C TRP A 335 2.45 -7.59 17.13
N PHE A 336 1.51 -7.73 18.04
CA PHE A 336 0.23 -8.37 17.76
C PHE A 336 -0.90 -7.34 17.81
N ALA A 337 -1.84 -7.48 16.90
CA ALA A 337 -3.09 -6.71 16.90
C ALA A 337 -4.19 -7.44 16.14
N SER A 338 -5.42 -7.17 16.52
CA SER A 338 -6.61 -7.52 15.75
C SER A 338 -6.93 -6.45 14.71
N ALA A 339 -7.84 -6.73 13.79
CA ALA A 339 -8.36 -5.74 12.86
C ALA A 339 -9.07 -4.59 13.60
N GLU A 340 -9.71 -4.88 14.74
CA GLU A 340 -10.36 -3.87 15.60
C GLU A 340 -9.32 -2.95 16.25
N ASP A 341 -8.23 -3.50 16.82
CA ASP A 341 -7.15 -2.70 17.41
C ASP A 341 -6.50 -1.75 16.39
N LEU A 342 -6.30 -2.23 15.15
CA LEU A 342 -5.77 -1.42 14.06
C LEU A 342 -6.76 -0.32 13.63
N ALA A 343 -8.06 -0.59 13.64
CA ALA A 343 -9.07 0.43 13.36
C ALA A 343 -9.11 1.51 14.45
N GLU A 344 -8.93 1.14 15.73
CA GLU A 344 -8.90 2.10 16.85
C GLU A 344 -7.68 3.03 16.77
N VAL A 345 -6.47 2.52 16.49
CA VAL A 345 -5.30 3.40 16.33
C VAL A 345 -5.41 4.29 15.10
N LEU A 346 -5.99 3.81 13.99
CA LEU A 346 -6.25 4.64 12.81
C LEU A 346 -7.27 5.73 13.12
N ASP A 347 -8.31 5.45 13.91
CA ASP A 347 -9.29 6.44 14.32
C ASP A 347 -8.67 7.47 15.28
N SER A 348 -7.77 7.05 16.18
CA SER A 348 -6.98 7.96 17.00
C SER A 348 -6.16 8.92 16.14
N LEU A 349 -5.40 8.41 15.17
CA LEU A 349 -4.59 9.20 14.24
C LEU A 349 -5.45 10.16 13.40
N ARG A 350 -6.60 9.70 12.89
CA ARG A 350 -7.54 10.51 12.11
C ARG A 350 -8.08 11.71 12.91
N ARG A 351 -8.33 11.53 14.20
CA ARG A 351 -8.87 12.57 15.10
C ARG A 351 -7.82 13.58 15.57
N ARG A 352 -6.52 13.32 15.30
CA ARG A 352 -5.47 14.26 15.67
C ARG A 352 -5.64 15.60 14.93
N PRO A 353 -5.71 16.74 15.63
CA PRO A 353 -5.88 18.05 15.01
C PRO A 353 -4.57 18.59 14.40
N ASP A 354 -3.78 17.72 13.76
CA ASP A 354 -2.49 18.05 13.16
C ASP A 354 -2.46 17.50 11.72
N PRO A 355 -2.46 18.37 10.70
CA PRO A 355 -2.48 17.96 9.30
C PRO A 355 -1.23 17.15 8.89
N ALA A 356 -0.11 17.27 9.60
CA ALA A 356 1.10 16.50 9.32
C ALA A 356 0.88 15.00 9.47
N VAL A 357 0.04 14.57 10.42
CA VAL A 357 -0.27 13.15 10.64
C VAL A 357 -0.86 12.51 9.39
N MET A 358 -1.87 13.15 8.80
CA MET A 358 -2.50 12.66 7.57
C MET A 358 -1.59 12.77 6.35
N ALA A 359 -0.75 13.81 6.29
CA ALA A 359 0.24 13.96 5.24
C ALA A 359 1.29 12.83 5.31
N ILE A 360 1.80 12.50 6.50
CA ILE A 360 2.76 11.41 6.71
C ILE A 360 2.15 10.06 6.31
N LEU A 361 0.91 9.77 6.74
CA LEU A 361 0.23 8.52 6.38
C LEU A 361 -0.03 8.39 4.86
N GLY A 362 -0.22 9.52 4.17
CA GLY A 362 -0.55 9.56 2.74
C GLY A 362 0.65 9.57 1.79
N VAL A 363 1.90 9.64 2.27
CA VAL A 363 3.10 9.67 1.41
C VAL A 363 3.18 8.43 0.52
N ASN A 364 2.91 7.27 1.09
CA ASN A 364 2.82 6.01 0.35
C ASN A 364 1.43 5.39 0.59
N PRO A 365 0.50 5.52 -0.36
CA PRO A 365 -0.86 5.02 -0.18
C PRO A 365 -0.98 3.49 -0.24
N GLY A 366 0.08 2.76 -0.59
CA GLY A 366 0.04 1.31 -0.79
C GLY A 366 -0.87 0.87 -1.95
N LEU A 367 -1.17 1.78 -2.87
CA LEU A 367 -2.07 1.61 -4.02
C LEU A 367 -1.49 2.27 -5.26
N GLY A 368 -1.83 1.74 -6.43
CA GLY A 368 -1.59 2.44 -7.69
C GLY A 368 -2.38 3.76 -7.79
N PRO A 369 -1.92 4.72 -8.63
CA PRO A 369 -2.49 6.06 -8.70
C PRO A 369 -4.00 6.08 -8.99
N ASP A 370 -4.47 5.22 -9.90
CA ASP A 370 -5.88 5.15 -10.29
C ASP A 370 -6.78 4.60 -9.16
N SER A 371 -6.28 3.61 -8.41
CA SER A 371 -6.95 3.08 -7.22
C SER A 371 -6.99 4.11 -6.09
N ALA A 372 -5.89 4.79 -5.83
CA ALA A 372 -5.83 5.84 -4.82
C ALA A 372 -6.76 7.03 -5.15
N ALA A 373 -6.87 7.42 -6.43
CA ALA A 373 -7.74 8.51 -6.90
C ALA A 373 -9.25 8.26 -6.71
N ARG A 374 -9.66 7.03 -6.38
CA ARG A 374 -11.06 6.70 -6.02
C ARG A 374 -11.48 7.33 -4.70
N TYR A 375 -10.55 7.61 -3.82
CA TYR A 375 -10.77 8.17 -2.49
C TYR A 375 -10.39 9.65 -2.44
N ALA A 376 -10.95 10.37 -1.50
CA ALA A 376 -10.55 11.74 -1.20
C ALA A 376 -9.19 11.78 -0.49
N ARG A 377 -8.93 10.79 0.36
CA ARG A 377 -7.65 10.61 1.06
C ARG A 377 -7.36 9.13 1.27
N VAL A 378 -6.09 8.77 1.22
CA VAL A 378 -5.60 7.42 1.55
C VAL A 378 -4.39 7.56 2.45
N GLY A 379 -4.44 6.94 3.61
CA GLY A 379 -3.28 6.67 4.48
C GLY A 379 -3.03 5.17 4.53
N PHE A 380 -1.77 4.76 4.63
CA PHE A 380 -1.41 3.35 4.62
C PHE A 380 -0.23 3.05 5.54
N LYS A 381 -0.29 1.89 6.17
CA LYS A 381 0.86 1.22 6.75
C LYS A 381 0.69 -0.28 6.66
N GLY A 382 1.62 -0.94 5.98
CA GLY A 382 1.69 -2.40 5.95
C GLY A 382 2.78 -2.95 6.86
N GLY A 383 2.75 -4.26 7.07
CA GLY A 383 3.79 -5.03 7.73
C GLY A 383 4.03 -6.34 7.03
N SER A 384 5.30 -6.77 6.97
CA SER A 384 5.67 -8.04 6.35
C SER A 384 6.97 -8.59 6.95
N GLU A 385 6.99 -9.89 7.10
CA GLU A 385 8.18 -10.73 7.27
C GLU A 385 7.82 -12.16 6.80
N PRO A 386 8.77 -13.11 6.73
CA PRO A 386 8.43 -14.48 6.39
C PRO A 386 7.30 -15.01 7.26
N GLY A 387 6.20 -15.45 6.63
CA GLY A 387 5.00 -15.94 7.31
C GLY A 387 4.06 -14.87 7.87
N VAL A 388 4.34 -13.58 7.70
CA VAL A 388 3.50 -12.48 8.19
C VAL A 388 3.23 -11.47 7.10
N LEU A 389 1.95 -11.16 6.85
CA LEU A 389 1.51 -10.02 6.05
C LEU A 389 0.39 -9.27 6.77
N ASN A 390 0.50 -7.95 6.79
CA ASN A 390 -0.55 -7.04 7.23
C ASN A 390 -0.70 -5.90 6.23
N LEU A 391 -1.95 -5.52 5.95
CA LEU A 391 -2.31 -4.37 5.13
C LEU A 391 -3.31 -3.55 5.94
N THR A 392 -3.00 -2.29 6.17
CA THR A 392 -3.81 -1.41 7.02
C THR A 392 -3.95 -0.05 6.36
N TRP A 393 -5.18 0.29 5.93
CA TRP A 393 -5.53 1.54 5.27
C TRP A 393 -6.50 2.37 6.10
N LEU A 394 -6.27 3.68 6.11
CA LEU A 394 -7.22 4.70 6.51
C LEU A 394 -7.68 5.45 5.26
N VAL A 395 -8.95 5.35 4.90
CA VAL A 395 -9.45 5.97 3.67
C VAL A 395 -10.60 6.93 3.96
N GLN A 396 -10.65 8.02 3.21
CA GLN A 396 -11.80 8.91 3.15
C GLN A 396 -12.45 8.77 1.78
N SER A 397 -13.71 8.34 1.77
CA SER A 397 -14.52 8.28 0.55
C SER A 397 -14.80 9.68 0.01
N LYS A 398 -15.24 9.77 -1.25
CA LYS A 398 -15.58 11.04 -1.90
C LYS A 398 -16.76 11.76 -1.23
N ASP A 399 -17.65 11.02 -0.55
CA ASP A 399 -18.76 11.57 0.24
C ASP A 399 -18.33 12.10 1.62
N GLY A 400 -17.04 11.98 1.97
CA GLY A 400 -16.48 12.42 3.23
C GLY A 400 -16.48 11.38 4.34
N SER A 401 -17.07 10.20 4.14
CA SER A 401 -17.08 9.10 5.12
C SER A 401 -15.68 8.52 5.30
N TRP A 402 -15.32 8.16 6.54
CA TRP A 402 -14.03 7.57 6.85
C TRP A 402 -14.15 6.08 7.16
N TYR A 403 -13.15 5.33 6.71
CA TYR A 403 -13.06 3.89 6.95
C TYR A 403 -11.64 3.47 7.30
N ALA A 404 -11.54 2.46 8.19
CA ALA A 404 -10.35 1.65 8.35
C ALA A 404 -10.59 0.31 7.64
N VAL A 405 -9.65 -0.08 6.79
CA VAL A 405 -9.66 -1.38 6.11
C VAL A 405 -8.37 -2.09 6.46
N THR A 406 -8.47 -3.21 7.13
CA THR A 406 -7.30 -3.94 7.61
C THR A 406 -7.41 -5.42 7.28
N ALA A 407 -6.30 -6.04 6.92
CA ALA A 407 -6.20 -7.47 6.67
C ALA A 407 -4.88 -8.02 7.20
N SER A 408 -4.91 -9.24 7.75
CA SER A 408 -3.73 -9.95 8.24
C SER A 408 -3.72 -11.39 7.74
N TRP A 409 -2.53 -11.90 7.44
CA TRP A 409 -2.30 -13.30 7.11
C TRP A 409 -1.01 -13.77 7.75
N ASN A 410 -1.11 -14.82 8.60
CA ASN A 410 0.02 -15.45 9.27
C ASN A 410 0.07 -16.93 8.93
N ASP A 411 1.23 -17.44 8.55
CA ASP A 411 1.51 -18.87 8.39
C ASP A 411 2.85 -19.20 9.07
N PRO A 412 2.86 -19.94 10.17
CA PRO A 412 4.11 -20.24 10.89
C PRO A 412 5.01 -21.24 10.18
N ASP A 413 4.50 -21.93 9.15
CA ASP A 413 5.20 -23.03 8.49
C ASP A 413 5.80 -22.66 7.13
N ARG A 414 5.29 -21.57 6.50
CA ARG A 414 5.71 -21.16 5.15
C ARG A 414 5.62 -19.66 4.92
N GLU A 415 6.33 -19.18 3.93
CA GLU A 415 6.16 -17.84 3.41
C GLU A 415 4.73 -17.63 2.86
N VAL A 416 4.25 -16.40 2.96
CA VAL A 416 2.93 -15.97 2.49
C VAL A 416 3.06 -15.16 1.20
N ASP A 417 2.13 -15.38 0.26
CA ASP A 417 2.15 -14.77 -1.07
C ASP A 417 1.68 -13.31 -1.01
N LEU A 418 2.64 -12.39 -1.10
CA LEU A 418 2.39 -10.96 -1.08
C LEU A 418 1.43 -10.50 -2.19
N GLN A 419 1.59 -11.00 -3.42
CA GLN A 419 0.78 -10.56 -4.55
C GLN A 419 -0.67 -11.00 -4.40
N ARG A 420 -0.89 -12.25 -3.99
CA ARG A 420 -2.21 -12.77 -3.65
C ARG A 420 -2.88 -11.94 -2.57
N PHE A 421 -2.13 -11.59 -1.52
CA PHE A 421 -2.67 -10.86 -0.38
C PHE A 421 -2.97 -9.39 -0.71
N LEU A 422 -2.10 -8.72 -1.49
CA LEU A 422 -2.36 -7.38 -2.02
C LEU A 422 -3.64 -7.34 -2.84
N GLY A 423 -3.86 -8.34 -3.70
CA GLY A 423 -5.09 -8.48 -4.47
C GLY A 423 -6.33 -8.58 -3.58
N LEU A 424 -6.28 -9.37 -2.49
CA LEU A 424 -7.37 -9.47 -1.52
C LEU A 424 -7.61 -8.12 -0.81
N GLY A 425 -6.56 -7.42 -0.41
CA GLY A 425 -6.66 -6.09 0.21
C GLY A 425 -7.31 -5.05 -0.71
N GLN A 426 -6.95 -5.03 -1.99
CA GLN A 426 -7.55 -4.14 -2.98
C GLN A 426 -9.04 -4.45 -3.21
N ARG A 427 -9.42 -5.74 -3.15
CA ARG A 427 -10.82 -6.16 -3.23
C ARG A 427 -11.63 -5.70 -2.02
N LEU A 428 -11.05 -5.74 -0.80
CA LEU A 428 -11.68 -5.17 0.40
C LEU A 428 -11.88 -3.66 0.28
N LEU A 429 -10.86 -2.93 -0.18
CA LEU A 429 -10.95 -1.49 -0.40
C LEU A 429 -12.04 -1.13 -1.42
N ALA A 430 -12.23 -1.93 -2.46
CA ALA A 430 -13.26 -1.71 -3.46
C ALA A 430 -14.71 -1.81 -2.91
N GLN A 431 -14.90 -2.42 -1.73
CA GLN A 431 -16.20 -2.49 -1.03
C GLN A 431 -16.52 -1.20 -0.25
N VAL A 432 -15.55 -0.30 -0.07
CA VAL A 432 -15.75 1.01 0.56
C VAL A 432 -16.21 2.01 -0.50
N LYS A 433 -17.39 2.57 -0.30
CA LYS A 433 -18.02 3.52 -1.24
C LYS A 433 -17.97 4.94 -0.70
#